data_a1a39ab634f023c040577482839b2caa
#
_entry.id   a1a39ab634f023c040577482839b2caa
#
_cell.length_a   1.000
_cell.length_b   1.000
_cell.length_c   1.000
_cell.angle_alpha   90.00
_cell.angle_beta   90.00
_cell.angle_gamma   90.00
#
_symmetry.space_group_name_H-M   'P 1'
#
loop_
_entity.id
_entity.type
_entity.pdbx_description
1 polymer ?
#
loop_
_entity_poly.entity_id
_entity_poly.type
_entity_poly.pdbx_seq_one_letter_code
_entity_poly.pdbx_strand_id
1 'polypeptide(L)'
;MKKIYCLLCFISLFLSVVAQQYVPTAENIKARKEFSDMKFGIFIHWGIYSMFGQGEWYLHNAKLDPKEYAKAASGFYPAKFDASEWVAAIKNSGAKYITFTSRHHDGFSMWNTAYSDYNIVD
;
A
#
# COMPACT_ATOMS: atom_id res chain seq x y z
N MET A 1 -29.69 21.67 -38.79
CA MET A 1 -30.30 20.57 -38.04
C MET A 1 -29.27 19.58 -37.49
N LYS A 2 -28.34 19.01 -38.28
CA LYS A 2 -27.34 18.04 -37.80
C LYS A 2 -26.47 18.54 -36.61
N LYS A 3 -26.10 19.82 -36.60
CA LYS A 3 -25.30 20.42 -35.50
C LYS A 3 -26.05 20.51 -34.17
N ILE A 4 -27.39 20.67 -34.22
CA ILE A 4 -28.23 20.73 -33.00
C ILE A 4 -28.37 19.33 -32.38
N TYR A 5 -28.49 18.28 -33.20
CA TYR A 5 -28.54 16.90 -32.70
C TYR A 5 -27.22 16.47 -32.02
N CYS A 6 -26.06 16.87 -32.58
CA CYS A 6 -24.76 16.63 -31.95
C CYS A 6 -24.65 17.34 -30.60
N LEU A 7 -25.13 18.57 -30.48
CA LEU A 7 -25.11 19.32 -29.22
C LEU A 7 -26.02 18.68 -28.17
N LEU A 8 -27.22 18.25 -28.56
CA LEU A 8 -28.16 17.56 -27.67
C LEU A 8 -27.62 16.19 -27.21
N CYS A 9 -26.95 15.41 -28.08
CA CYS A 9 -26.27 14.18 -27.70
C CYS A 9 -25.11 14.42 -26.71
N PHE A 10 -24.35 15.50 -26.89
CA PHE A 10 -23.27 15.86 -25.96
C PHE A 10 -23.82 16.26 -24.59
N ILE A 11 -24.91 17.04 -24.54
CA ILE A 11 -25.56 17.44 -23.28
C ILE A 11 -26.17 16.24 -22.57
N SER A 12 -26.78 15.28 -23.28
CA SER A 12 -27.33 14.06 -22.67
C SER A 12 -26.27 13.14 -22.07
N LEU A 13 -25.05 13.10 -22.63
CA LEU A 13 -23.91 12.36 -22.07
C LEU A 13 -23.44 12.93 -20.73
N PHE A 14 -23.50 14.25 -20.55
CA PHE A 14 -23.13 14.89 -19.27
C PHE A 14 -24.17 14.68 -18.16
N LEU A 15 -25.44 14.45 -18.50
CA LEU A 15 -26.50 14.22 -17.50
C LEU A 15 -26.49 12.79 -16.93
N SER A 16 -25.72 11.86 -17.50
CA SER A 16 -25.68 10.46 -17.07
C SER A 16 -24.59 10.16 -16.04
N VAL A 17 -23.73 11.13 -15.69
CA VAL A 17 -22.71 10.95 -14.65
C VAL A 17 -23.31 11.27 -13.28
N VAL A 18 -24.21 10.44 -12.83
CA VAL A 18 -24.59 10.42 -11.41
C VAL A 18 -23.47 9.66 -10.69
N ALA A 19 -22.58 10.40 -10.04
CA ALA A 19 -21.62 9.78 -9.12
C ALA A 19 -22.43 8.99 -8.09
N GLN A 20 -22.24 7.66 -8.07
CA GLN A 20 -22.88 6.83 -7.05
C GLN A 20 -22.44 7.32 -5.69
N GLN A 21 -23.34 7.89 -4.92
CA GLN A 21 -23.09 8.28 -3.56
C GLN A 21 -22.88 7.00 -2.74
N TYR A 22 -21.66 6.80 -2.28
CA TYR A 22 -21.33 5.68 -1.41
C TYR A 22 -22.10 5.80 -0.09
N VAL A 23 -22.96 4.84 0.19
CA VAL A 23 -23.67 4.71 1.45
C VAL A 23 -23.02 3.58 2.25
N PRO A 24 -22.31 3.86 3.34
CA PRO A 24 -21.65 2.82 4.13
C PRO A 24 -22.69 1.92 4.81
N THR A 25 -22.38 0.62 4.88
CA THR A 25 -23.18 -0.33 5.66
C THR A 25 -23.01 -0.09 7.16
N ALA A 26 -23.92 -0.63 7.99
CA ALA A 26 -23.81 -0.54 9.44
C ALA A 26 -22.50 -1.15 9.96
N GLU A 27 -22.05 -2.26 9.38
CA GLU A 27 -20.79 -2.93 9.72
C GLU A 27 -19.59 -2.03 9.38
N ASN A 28 -19.63 -1.36 8.22
CA ASN A 28 -18.57 -0.44 7.82
C ASN A 28 -18.49 0.77 8.75
N ILE A 29 -19.64 1.33 9.16
CA ILE A 29 -19.69 2.43 10.13
C ILE A 29 -19.08 1.98 11.48
N LYS A 30 -19.47 0.80 11.96
CA LYS A 30 -18.92 0.20 13.17
C LYS A 30 -17.42 0.01 13.10
N ALA A 31 -16.91 -0.60 12.03
CA ALA A 31 -15.48 -0.84 11.84
C ALA A 31 -14.65 0.46 11.78
N ARG A 32 -15.19 1.51 11.14
CA ARG A 32 -14.53 2.83 11.12
C ARG A 32 -14.47 3.45 12.52
N LYS A 33 -15.55 3.30 13.29
CA LYS A 33 -15.56 3.80 14.66
C LYS A 33 -14.56 3.04 15.53
N GLU A 34 -14.53 1.73 15.48
CA GLU A 34 -13.57 0.88 16.19
C GLU A 34 -12.12 1.28 15.84
N PHE A 35 -11.81 1.42 14.55
CA PHE A 35 -10.49 1.89 14.10
C PHE A 35 -10.17 3.29 14.65
N SER A 36 -11.11 4.22 14.59
CA SER A 36 -10.94 5.56 15.13
C SER A 36 -10.69 5.57 16.64
N ASP A 37 -11.27 4.64 17.37
CA ASP A 37 -11.12 4.53 18.83
C ASP A 37 -9.78 3.89 19.24
N MET A 38 -9.10 3.18 18.35
CA MET A 38 -7.78 2.59 18.60
C MET A 38 -6.68 3.62 18.86
N LYS A 39 -6.79 4.83 18.27
CA LYS A 39 -5.94 6.02 18.45
C LYS A 39 -4.46 5.84 18.10
N PHE A 40 -3.78 4.84 18.65
CA PHE A 40 -2.35 4.63 18.54
C PHE A 40 -2.05 3.31 17.82
N GLY A 41 -1.29 3.40 16.74
CA GLY A 41 -0.77 2.27 15.98
C GLY A 41 0.66 2.51 15.55
N ILE A 42 1.32 1.45 15.12
CA ILE A 42 2.68 1.49 14.58
C ILE A 42 2.60 1.26 13.07
N PHE A 43 3.26 2.14 12.31
CA PHE A 43 3.46 1.96 10.88
C PHE A 43 4.87 1.41 10.64
N ILE A 44 4.99 0.28 9.94
CA ILE A 44 6.26 -0.36 9.64
C ILE A 44 6.54 -0.25 8.15
N HIS A 45 7.60 0.46 7.79
CA HIS A 45 8.21 0.45 6.47
C HIS A 45 9.36 -0.53 6.48
N TRP A 46 9.20 -1.67 5.80
CA TRP A 46 10.22 -2.69 5.74
C TRP A 46 10.19 -3.44 4.40
N GLY A 47 11.34 -3.63 3.79
CA GLY A 47 11.53 -4.27 2.50
C GLY A 47 13.00 -4.19 2.09
N ILE A 48 13.32 -4.50 0.83
CA ILE A 48 14.71 -4.48 0.35
C ILE A 48 15.39 -3.11 0.52
N TYR A 49 14.64 -2.01 0.45
CA TYR A 49 15.16 -0.67 0.72
C TYR A 49 15.78 -0.51 2.11
N SER A 50 15.36 -1.33 3.09
CA SER A 50 15.90 -1.29 4.45
C SER A 50 17.38 -1.69 4.50
N MET A 51 17.86 -2.48 3.53
CA MET A 51 19.27 -2.88 3.44
C MET A 51 20.21 -1.69 3.16
N PHE A 52 19.70 -0.69 2.45
CA PHE A 52 20.52 0.47 2.06
C PHE A 52 20.61 1.56 3.13
N GLY A 53 19.70 1.56 4.12
CA GLY A 53 19.66 2.59 5.15
C GLY A 53 19.40 4.01 4.63
N GLN A 54 18.82 4.15 3.44
CA GLN A 54 18.58 5.42 2.76
C GLN A 54 17.08 5.79 2.68
N GLY A 55 16.23 5.03 3.38
CA GLY A 55 14.78 5.18 3.36
C GLY A 55 14.09 4.49 2.18
N GLU A 56 12.78 4.40 2.28
CA GLU A 56 11.92 3.65 1.36
C GLU A 56 11.80 4.27 -0.04
N TRP A 57 12.19 5.54 -0.19
CA TRP A 57 12.22 6.26 -1.46
C TRP A 57 13.58 6.22 -2.16
N TYR A 58 14.55 5.46 -1.66
CA TYR A 58 15.93 5.50 -2.14
C TYR A 58 16.05 5.26 -3.66
N LEU A 59 15.38 4.25 -4.20
CA LEU A 59 15.36 3.97 -5.65
C LEU A 59 15.01 5.24 -6.46
N HIS A 60 13.95 5.94 -6.03
CA HIS A 60 13.43 7.11 -6.72
C HIS A 60 14.32 8.35 -6.51
N ASN A 61 14.68 8.65 -5.27
CA ASN A 61 15.44 9.86 -4.92
C ASN A 61 16.85 9.85 -5.49
N ALA A 62 17.50 8.69 -5.50
CA ALA A 62 18.82 8.51 -6.08
C ALA A 62 18.80 8.24 -7.59
N LYS A 63 17.60 8.19 -8.21
CA LYS A 63 17.42 7.92 -9.66
C LYS A 63 18.14 6.65 -10.12
N LEU A 64 18.09 5.60 -9.32
CA LEU A 64 18.75 4.33 -9.63
C LEU A 64 18.03 3.62 -10.77
N ASP A 65 18.78 2.81 -11.53
CA ASP A 65 18.19 1.90 -12.50
C ASP A 65 17.37 0.82 -11.77
N PRO A 66 16.06 0.65 -12.06
CA PRO A 66 15.21 -0.31 -11.35
C PRO A 66 15.67 -1.77 -11.51
N LYS A 67 16.29 -2.14 -12.64
CA LYS A 67 16.77 -3.51 -12.87
C LYS A 67 18.02 -3.80 -12.05
N GLU A 68 18.91 -2.83 -11.92
CA GLU A 68 20.09 -2.96 -11.06
C GLU A 68 19.69 -2.98 -9.58
N TYR A 69 18.77 -2.11 -9.19
CA TYR A 69 18.23 -2.09 -7.83
C TYR A 69 17.55 -3.43 -7.46
N ALA A 70 16.76 -4.00 -8.36
CA ALA A 70 16.04 -5.25 -8.11
C ALA A 70 16.97 -6.44 -7.79
N LYS A 71 18.22 -6.42 -8.24
CA LYS A 71 19.23 -7.45 -7.90
C LYS A 71 19.47 -7.55 -6.39
N ALA A 72 19.19 -6.49 -5.66
CA ALA A 72 19.33 -6.50 -4.20
C ALA A 72 18.35 -7.46 -3.49
N ALA A 73 17.26 -7.88 -4.17
CA ALA A 73 16.32 -8.82 -3.61
C ALA A 73 16.98 -10.14 -3.18
N SER A 74 17.92 -10.64 -3.98
CA SER A 74 18.67 -11.86 -3.65
C SER A 74 19.52 -11.77 -2.37
N GLY A 75 19.81 -10.55 -1.92
CA GLY A 75 20.54 -10.29 -0.67
C GLY A 75 19.63 -10.00 0.53
N PHE A 76 18.33 -9.90 0.31
CA PHE A 76 17.39 -9.61 1.39
C PHE A 76 17.09 -10.86 2.23
N TYR A 77 17.92 -11.08 3.21
CA TYR A 77 17.79 -12.22 4.12
C TYR A 77 17.77 -11.76 5.58
N PRO A 78 16.59 -11.49 6.15
CA PRO A 78 16.46 -10.96 7.51
C PRO A 78 16.60 -12.06 8.56
N ALA A 79 17.82 -12.59 8.73
CA ALA A 79 18.13 -13.74 9.59
C ALA A 79 17.77 -13.56 11.08
N LYS A 80 17.60 -12.33 11.54
CA LYS A 80 17.24 -12.01 12.93
C LYS A 80 15.77 -11.59 13.08
N PHE A 81 14.96 -11.77 12.05
CA PHE A 81 13.54 -11.42 12.13
C PHE A 81 12.78 -12.44 12.99
N ASP A 82 12.14 -11.94 14.02
CA ASP A 82 11.19 -12.69 14.85
C ASP A 82 9.88 -11.90 14.95
N ALA A 83 8.85 -12.42 14.33
CA ALA A 83 7.55 -11.77 14.32
C ALA A 83 6.92 -11.68 15.73
N SER A 84 7.16 -12.67 16.58
CA SER A 84 6.63 -12.70 17.93
C SER A 84 7.27 -11.64 18.81
N GLU A 85 8.59 -11.47 18.70
CA GLU A 85 9.34 -10.43 19.38
C GLU A 85 8.86 -9.03 18.96
N TRP A 86 8.72 -8.80 17.64
CA TRP A 86 8.23 -7.53 17.12
C TRP A 86 6.82 -7.21 17.61
N VAL A 87 5.92 -8.17 17.53
CA VAL A 87 4.52 -7.99 17.99
C VAL A 87 4.47 -7.74 19.49
N ALA A 88 5.29 -8.45 20.29
CA ALA A 88 5.36 -8.24 21.73
C ALA A 88 5.86 -6.82 22.07
N ALA A 89 6.92 -6.36 21.43
CA ALA A 89 7.45 -5.00 21.61
C ALA A 89 6.40 -3.94 21.26
N ILE A 90 5.71 -4.09 20.12
CA ILE A 90 4.67 -3.18 19.66
C ILE A 90 3.48 -3.18 20.63
N LYS A 91 3.03 -4.35 21.08
CA LYS A 91 1.97 -4.47 22.07
C LYS A 91 2.32 -3.79 23.38
N ASN A 92 3.57 -3.98 23.85
CA ASN A 92 4.06 -3.37 25.09
C ASN A 92 4.18 -1.84 24.98
N SER A 93 4.33 -1.29 23.79
CA SER A 93 4.28 0.18 23.56
C SER A 93 2.88 0.79 23.76
N GLY A 94 1.84 -0.04 23.88
CA GLY A 94 0.44 0.37 23.98
C GLY A 94 -0.27 0.52 22.63
N ALA A 95 0.40 0.24 21.51
CA ALA A 95 -0.22 0.27 20.19
C ALA A 95 -1.34 -0.76 20.07
N LYS A 96 -2.38 -0.39 19.34
CA LYS A 96 -3.60 -1.18 19.14
C LYS A 96 -3.67 -1.85 17.77
N TYR A 97 -2.87 -1.38 16.82
CA TYR A 97 -2.78 -1.95 15.47
C TYR A 97 -1.39 -1.74 14.88
N ILE A 98 -1.10 -2.52 13.85
CA ILE A 98 0.09 -2.40 13.03
C ILE A 98 -0.35 -2.19 11.59
N THR A 99 0.26 -1.22 10.92
CA THR A 99 0.19 -1.06 9.47
C THR A 99 1.53 -1.44 8.88
N PHE A 100 1.54 -2.42 8.00
CA PHE A 100 2.77 -2.92 7.36
C PHE A 100 2.76 -2.59 5.87
N THR A 101 3.87 -2.08 5.34
CA THR A 101 4.03 -1.88 3.90
C THR A 101 4.25 -3.23 3.21
N SER A 102 3.20 -3.85 2.74
CA SER A 102 3.30 -5.12 2.01
C SER A 102 4.04 -4.96 0.67
N ARG A 103 4.00 -3.78 0.07
CA ARG A 103 4.70 -3.39 -1.17
C ARG A 103 4.92 -1.89 -1.16
N HIS A 104 6.08 -1.42 -1.58
CA HIS A 104 6.41 0.00 -1.65
C HIS A 104 6.77 0.43 -3.10
N HIS A 105 7.35 1.64 -3.28
CA HIS A 105 7.69 2.23 -4.58
C HIS A 105 8.69 1.43 -5.40
N ASP A 106 9.52 0.61 -4.76
CA ASP A 106 10.46 -0.29 -5.41
C ASP A 106 9.80 -1.50 -6.07
N GLY A 107 8.52 -1.73 -5.78
CA GLY A 107 7.73 -2.82 -6.37
C GLY A 107 7.98 -4.20 -5.77
N PHE A 108 8.86 -4.32 -4.76
CA PHE A 108 9.13 -5.60 -4.09
C PHE A 108 7.97 -6.01 -3.19
N SER A 109 7.45 -7.21 -3.36
CA SER A 109 6.33 -7.75 -2.59
C SER A 109 6.80 -8.52 -1.38
N MET A 110 6.37 -8.11 -0.18
CA MET A 110 6.69 -8.75 1.09
C MET A 110 5.78 -9.97 1.39
N TRP A 111 5.19 -10.56 0.36
CA TRP A 111 4.33 -11.77 0.46
C TRP A 111 4.46 -12.60 -0.80
N ASN A 112 4.08 -13.87 -0.72
CA ASN A 112 3.96 -14.74 -1.88
C ASN A 112 2.82 -14.25 -2.78
N THR A 113 3.14 -13.91 -4.02
CA THR A 113 2.17 -13.42 -5.01
C THR A 113 2.33 -14.17 -6.33
N ALA A 114 1.21 -14.58 -6.93
CA ALA A 114 1.20 -15.22 -8.25
C ALA A 114 1.38 -14.23 -9.42
N TYR A 115 1.50 -12.92 -9.15
CA TYR A 115 1.53 -11.88 -10.18
C TYR A 115 2.93 -11.31 -10.45
N SER A 116 3.94 -11.71 -9.69
CA SER A 116 5.31 -11.21 -9.84
C SER A 116 6.29 -12.11 -9.10
N ASP A 117 7.40 -12.44 -9.74
CA ASP A 117 8.55 -13.16 -9.14
C ASP A 117 9.42 -12.21 -8.29
N TYR A 118 9.12 -10.91 -8.32
CA TYR A 118 9.80 -9.90 -7.51
C TYR A 118 9.14 -9.81 -6.13
N ASN A 119 9.37 -10.84 -5.33
CA ASN A 119 8.76 -11.02 -4.01
C ASN A 119 9.73 -11.71 -3.03
N ILE A 120 9.33 -11.82 -1.77
CA ILE A 120 10.18 -12.34 -0.68
C ILE A 120 10.34 -13.88 -0.69
N VAL A 121 9.58 -14.59 -1.51
CA VAL A 121 9.52 -16.08 -1.51
C VAL A 121 10.33 -16.68 -2.65
N ASP A 122 10.43 -16.01 -3.81
CA ASP A 122 11.11 -16.45 -5.02
C ASP A 122 12.59 -16.11 -5.06
#